data_81791096ae5f4f6c6c25b689338bfafc
#
_entry.id   81791096ae5f4f6c6c25b689338bfafc
#
_cell.length_a   1.000
_cell.length_b   1.000
_cell.length_c   1.000
_cell.angle_alpha   90.00
_cell.angle_beta   90.00
_cell.angle_gamma   90.00
#
_symmetry.space_group_name_H-M   'P 1'
#
loop_
_entity.id
_entity.type
_entity.pdbx_description
1 polymer ?
#
loop_
_entity_poly.entity_id
_entity_poly.type
_entity_poly.pdbx_seq_one_letter_code
_entity_poly.pdbx_strand_id
1 'polypeptide(L)'
;LDMLSLQAGVGANVYRSKFLTDITGELSLQLNQKGILRNQFYVSNNLIFSFNESNSAVINNFTNIGYRRNFSNQRDKPNWLGVEFGTLTKRSGDIFQPNTMRIGFNWKAAKHITVAPQMYFDGFFKNVSPGFRIGIGL
;
A
#
# COMPACT_ATOMS: atom_id res chain seq x y z
N LEU A 1 -20.95 -6.80 13.59
CA LEU A 1 -20.42 -7.96 12.86
C LEU A 1 -19.05 -7.65 12.28
N ASP A 2 -18.10 -8.53 12.55
CA ASP A 2 -16.78 -8.41 11.98
C ASP A 2 -16.76 -9.00 10.57
N MET A 3 -15.90 -8.50 9.72
CA MET A 3 -15.84 -8.94 8.33
C MET A 3 -14.41 -9.18 7.89
N LEU A 4 -14.19 -10.35 7.28
CA LEU A 4 -12.95 -10.68 6.61
C LEU A 4 -13.13 -10.44 5.11
N SER A 5 -12.23 -9.71 4.49
CA SER A 5 -12.35 -9.38 3.07
C SER A 5 -11.03 -9.58 2.33
N LEU A 6 -11.15 -9.91 1.04
CA LEU A 6 -10.03 -10.01 0.12
C LEU A 6 -10.26 -8.99 -0.99
N GLN A 7 -9.26 -8.17 -1.23
CA GLN A 7 -9.33 -7.10 -2.24
C GLN A 7 -8.12 -7.14 -3.14
N ALA A 8 -8.32 -6.71 -4.39
CA ALA A 8 -7.24 -6.52 -5.34
C ALA A 8 -7.31 -5.10 -5.89
N GLY A 9 -6.17 -4.60 -6.33
CA GLY A 9 -6.11 -3.26 -6.89
C GLY A 9 -4.90 -3.07 -7.78
N VAL A 10 -4.90 -1.97 -8.52
CA VAL A 10 -3.77 -1.53 -9.34
C VAL A 10 -3.40 -0.12 -8.91
N GLY A 11 -2.14 0.25 -9.10
CA GLY A 11 -1.70 1.57 -8.68
C GLY A 11 -0.54 2.09 -9.48
N ALA A 12 -0.25 3.36 -9.24
CA ALA A 12 0.90 4.06 -9.79
C ALA A 12 1.69 4.66 -8.65
N ASN A 13 3.02 4.52 -8.71
CA ASN A 13 3.94 4.99 -7.69
C ASN A 13 4.94 5.95 -8.29
N VAL A 14 5.33 6.94 -7.52
CA VAL A 14 6.48 7.79 -7.81
C VAL A 14 7.53 7.55 -6.73
N TYR A 15 8.74 7.15 -7.15
CA TYR A 15 9.84 6.84 -6.24
C TYR A 15 11.15 7.26 -6.91
N ARG A 16 11.89 8.14 -6.26
CA ARG A 16 13.19 8.68 -6.77
C ARG A 16 13.07 9.15 -8.22
N SER A 17 12.03 9.94 -8.52
CA SER A 17 11.73 10.46 -9.85
C SER A 17 11.41 9.39 -10.89
N LYS A 18 11.09 8.18 -10.46
CA LYS A 18 10.66 7.09 -11.33
C LYS A 18 9.18 6.84 -11.17
N PHE A 19 8.51 6.58 -12.28
CA PHE A 19 7.11 6.20 -12.29
C PHE A 19 7.00 4.68 -12.40
N LEU A 20 6.34 4.06 -11.43
CA LEU A 20 6.21 2.60 -11.33
C LEU A 20 4.75 2.22 -11.20
N THR A 21 4.36 1.14 -11.85
CA THR A 21 3.00 0.58 -11.71
C THR A 21 3.01 -0.61 -10.78
N ASP A 22 1.87 -0.91 -10.17
CA ASP A 22 1.77 -2.05 -9.26
C ASP A 22 0.43 -2.77 -9.35
N ILE A 23 0.44 -4.01 -8.83
CA ILE A 23 -0.76 -4.78 -8.53
C ILE A 23 -0.69 -5.14 -7.06
N THR A 24 -1.79 -4.94 -6.35
CA THR A 24 -1.88 -5.19 -4.91
C THR A 24 -2.96 -6.22 -4.61
N GLY A 25 -2.64 -7.19 -3.77
CA GLY A 25 -3.61 -8.08 -3.15
C GLY A 25 -3.62 -7.83 -1.65
N GLU A 26 -4.79 -7.72 -1.05
CA GLU A 26 -4.95 -7.38 0.35
C GLU A 26 -5.95 -8.31 1.03
N LEU A 27 -5.57 -8.83 2.19
CA LEU A 27 -6.45 -9.55 3.10
C LEU A 27 -6.66 -8.69 4.34
N SER A 28 -7.90 -8.39 4.66
CA SER A 28 -8.22 -7.49 5.76
C SER A 28 -9.28 -8.04 6.69
N LEU A 29 -9.14 -7.67 7.97
CA LEU A 29 -10.13 -7.92 9.02
C LEU A 29 -10.72 -6.59 9.45
N GLN A 30 -12.01 -6.41 9.25
CA GLN A 30 -12.73 -5.20 9.62
C GLN A 30 -13.57 -5.44 10.85
N LEU A 31 -13.36 -4.60 11.86
CA LEU A 31 -14.05 -4.71 13.14
C LEU A 31 -15.17 -3.68 13.23
N ASN A 32 -16.34 -4.15 13.60
CA ASN A 32 -17.55 -3.34 13.75
C ASN A 32 -17.58 -2.69 15.13
N GLN A 33 -17.95 -1.41 15.17
CA GLN A 33 -18.25 -0.70 16.41
C GLN A 33 -19.55 0.11 16.23
N LYS A 34 -20.56 -0.22 17.01
CA LYS A 34 -21.87 0.45 16.97
C LYS A 34 -22.50 0.46 15.57
N GLY A 35 -22.40 -0.67 14.85
CA GLY A 35 -23.02 -0.81 13.54
C GLY A 35 -22.20 -0.23 12.38
N ILE A 36 -21.01 0.29 12.63
CA ILE A 36 -20.12 0.83 11.60
C ILE A 36 -18.80 0.07 11.63
N LEU A 37 -18.30 -0.34 10.46
CA LEU A 37 -16.96 -0.91 10.35
C LEU A 37 -15.95 0.21 10.62
N ARG A 38 -15.32 0.16 11.80
CA ARG A 38 -14.52 1.28 12.32
C ARG A 38 -13.02 1.03 12.21
N ASN A 39 -12.59 -0.20 12.45
CA ASN A 39 -11.17 -0.54 12.49
C ASN A 39 -10.88 -1.64 11.47
N GLN A 40 -9.75 -1.53 10.80
CA GLN A 40 -9.34 -2.52 9.81
C GLN A 40 -7.86 -2.82 9.99
N PHE A 41 -7.57 -4.10 10.21
CA PHE A 41 -6.20 -4.62 10.17
C PHE A 41 -6.02 -5.37 8.87
N TYR A 42 -4.89 -5.19 8.20
CA TYR A 42 -4.67 -5.84 6.92
C TYR A 42 -3.22 -6.25 6.71
N VAL A 43 -3.07 -7.26 5.86
CA VAL A 43 -1.80 -7.63 5.26
C VAL A 43 -1.95 -7.55 3.75
N SER A 44 -0.92 -7.13 3.06
CA SER A 44 -0.98 -7.01 1.61
C SER A 44 0.35 -7.35 0.96
N ASN A 45 0.26 -7.72 -0.32
CA ASN A 45 1.41 -7.85 -1.19
C ASN A 45 1.27 -6.85 -2.32
N ASN A 46 2.34 -6.11 -2.57
CA ASN A 46 2.38 -5.08 -3.58
C ASN A 46 3.47 -5.45 -4.60
N LEU A 47 3.05 -5.91 -5.78
CA LEU A 47 3.95 -6.27 -6.86
C LEU A 47 4.21 -5.03 -7.71
N ILE A 48 5.42 -4.51 -7.67
CA ILE A 48 5.80 -3.31 -8.38
C ILE A 48 6.53 -3.71 -9.66
N PHE A 49 6.03 -3.23 -10.79
CA PHE A 49 6.57 -3.53 -12.11
C PHE A 49 7.36 -2.35 -12.65
N SER A 50 8.51 -2.67 -13.24
CA SER A 50 9.30 -1.70 -13.99
C SER A 50 9.94 -2.39 -15.18
N PHE A 51 10.50 -1.59 -16.08
CA PHE A 51 11.24 -2.11 -17.24
C PHE A 51 12.67 -1.62 -17.15
N ASN A 52 13.63 -2.53 -17.34
CA ASN A 52 15.04 -2.18 -17.38
C ASN A 52 15.42 -1.64 -18.77
N GLU A 53 16.69 -1.31 -18.97
CA GLU A 53 17.18 -0.79 -20.25
C GLU A 53 17.00 -1.75 -21.42
N SER A 54 16.91 -3.05 -21.14
CA SER A 54 16.66 -4.08 -22.15
C SER A 54 15.18 -4.33 -22.38
N ASN A 55 14.28 -3.51 -21.84
CA ASN A 55 12.83 -3.68 -21.90
C ASN A 55 12.33 -4.99 -21.26
N SER A 56 13.12 -5.60 -20.39
CA SER A 56 12.71 -6.76 -19.62
C SER A 56 11.95 -6.31 -18.37
N ALA A 57 10.85 -6.98 -18.08
CA ALA A 57 10.04 -6.67 -16.90
C ALA A 57 10.81 -7.03 -15.63
N VAL A 58 10.82 -6.11 -14.67
CA VAL A 58 11.42 -6.30 -13.35
C VAL A 58 10.29 -6.19 -12.33
N ILE A 59 10.20 -7.18 -11.44
CA ILE A 59 9.13 -7.27 -10.45
C ILE A 59 9.74 -7.27 -9.06
N ASN A 60 9.31 -6.32 -8.24
CA ASN A 60 9.66 -6.25 -6.82
C ASN A 60 8.40 -6.42 -5.99
N ASN A 61 8.50 -7.17 -4.90
CA ASN A 61 7.35 -7.44 -4.04
C ASN A 61 7.59 -6.87 -2.65
N PHE A 62 6.67 -5.99 -2.21
CA PHE A 62 6.59 -5.54 -0.84
C PHE A 62 5.47 -6.29 -0.12
N THR A 63 5.78 -6.83 1.05
CA THR A 63 4.79 -7.38 1.95
C THR A 63 4.54 -6.36 3.05
N ASN A 64 3.28 -6.01 3.26
CA ASN A 64 2.89 -4.92 4.13
C ASN A 64 1.92 -5.39 5.19
N ILE A 65 2.00 -4.78 6.37
CA ILE A 65 0.97 -4.86 7.39
C ILE A 65 0.49 -3.46 7.69
N GLY A 66 -0.78 -3.32 8.00
CA GLY A 66 -1.33 -2.00 8.22
C GLY A 66 -2.57 -1.98 9.09
N TYR A 67 -2.92 -0.78 9.46
CA TYR A 67 -4.11 -0.49 10.24
C TYR A 67 -4.79 0.74 9.66
N ARG A 68 -6.11 0.65 9.47
CA ARG A 68 -6.94 1.78 9.04
C ARG A 68 -8.07 1.99 10.03
N ARG A 69 -8.45 3.26 10.17
CA ARG A 69 -9.62 3.63 10.96
C ARG A 69 -10.57 4.44 10.10
N ASN A 70 -11.85 4.10 10.20
CA ASN A 70 -12.91 4.87 9.56
C ASN A 70 -13.37 5.97 10.51
N PHE A 71 -13.15 7.22 10.13
CA PHE A 71 -13.52 8.39 10.92
C PHE A 71 -14.91 8.91 10.59
N SER A 72 -15.61 8.30 9.64
CA SER A 72 -16.96 8.68 9.29
C SER A 72 -17.99 8.03 10.21
N ASN A 73 -19.05 8.76 10.53
CA ASN A 73 -20.20 8.22 11.24
C ASN A 73 -21.32 7.81 10.29
N GLN A 74 -21.11 7.90 8.98
CA GLN A 74 -22.08 7.53 7.95
C GLN A 74 -21.64 6.23 7.27
N ARG A 75 -22.55 5.25 7.23
CA ARG A 75 -22.25 3.93 6.64
C ARG A 75 -21.97 4.00 5.14
N ASP A 76 -22.66 4.90 4.44
CA ASP A 76 -22.58 5.03 2.99
C ASP A 76 -21.43 5.90 2.53
N LYS A 77 -20.77 6.61 3.45
CA LYS A 77 -19.65 7.51 3.15
C LYS A 77 -18.47 7.25 4.09
N PRO A 78 -17.81 6.10 4.00
CA PRO A 78 -16.68 5.82 4.87
C PRO A 78 -15.50 6.74 4.57
N ASN A 79 -14.73 7.05 5.60
CA ASN A 79 -13.52 7.84 5.49
C ASN A 79 -12.37 7.10 6.18
N TRP A 80 -11.62 6.31 5.43
CA TRP A 80 -10.57 5.45 5.94
C TRP A 80 -9.22 6.15 5.87
N LEU A 81 -8.58 6.27 7.01
CA LEU A 81 -7.20 6.72 7.15
C LEU A 81 -6.38 5.65 7.84
N GLY A 82 -5.16 5.43 7.38
CA GLY A 82 -4.36 4.38 7.95
C GLY A 82 -2.86 4.60 7.86
N VAL A 83 -2.15 3.71 8.54
CA VAL A 83 -0.69 3.62 8.52
C VAL A 83 -0.31 2.22 8.07
N GLU A 84 0.81 2.11 7.38
CA GLU A 84 1.27 0.87 6.80
C GLU A 84 2.78 0.76 6.93
N PHE A 85 3.24 -0.43 7.27
CA PHE A 85 4.66 -0.78 7.29
C PHE A 85 4.89 -1.92 6.30
N GLY A 86 5.88 -1.75 5.42
CA GLY A 86 6.22 -2.76 4.43
C GLY A 86 7.69 -3.06 4.39
N THR A 87 8.00 -4.25 3.93
CA THR A 87 9.37 -4.69 3.69
C THR A 87 9.47 -5.35 2.32
N LEU A 88 10.61 -5.17 1.67
CA LEU A 88 10.87 -5.79 0.38
C LEU A 88 11.14 -7.27 0.59
N THR A 89 10.23 -8.14 0.13
CA THR A 89 10.34 -9.59 0.29
C THR A 89 10.90 -10.28 -0.94
N LYS A 90 10.79 -9.65 -2.12
CA LYS A 90 11.42 -10.12 -3.35
C LYS A 90 11.97 -8.93 -4.09
N ARG A 91 13.28 -8.96 -4.33
CA ARG A 91 13.98 -7.88 -5.03
C ARG A 91 14.41 -8.35 -6.40
N SER A 92 14.26 -7.48 -7.39
CA SER A 92 14.77 -7.70 -8.74
C SER A 92 15.20 -6.36 -9.32
N GLY A 93 16.29 -6.37 -10.08
CA GLY A 93 16.84 -5.12 -10.64
C GLY A 93 17.51 -4.24 -9.60
N ASP A 94 17.69 -2.96 -9.94
CA ASP A 94 18.47 -2.02 -9.13
C ASP A 94 17.65 -0.84 -8.60
N ILE A 95 16.32 -0.91 -8.70
CA ILE A 95 15.44 0.19 -8.25
C ILE A 95 15.47 0.32 -6.74
N PHE A 96 15.34 -0.82 -6.04
CA PHE A 96 15.34 -0.86 -4.59
C PHE A 96 16.60 -1.53 -4.08
N GLN A 97 17.12 -1.03 -2.96
CA GLN A 97 18.25 -1.65 -2.28
C GLN A 97 17.79 -2.91 -1.53
N PRO A 98 18.68 -3.89 -1.28
CA PRO A 98 18.36 -4.98 -0.38
C PRO A 98 17.91 -4.44 0.98
N ASN A 99 16.95 -5.09 1.61
CA ASN A 99 16.39 -4.68 2.90
C ASN A 99 15.66 -3.36 2.88
N THR A 100 15.13 -2.94 1.73
CA THR A 100 14.31 -1.74 1.66
C THR A 100 13.05 -1.90 2.51
N MET A 101 12.79 -0.91 3.34
CA MET A 101 11.60 -0.83 4.18
C MET A 101 10.78 0.38 3.77
N ARG A 102 9.48 0.32 4.04
CA ARG A 102 8.56 1.38 3.64
C ARG A 102 7.54 1.63 4.74
N ILE A 103 7.38 2.92 5.08
CA ILE A 103 6.30 3.37 5.97
C ILE A 103 5.41 4.27 5.14
N GLY A 104 4.10 4.02 5.17
CA GLY A 104 3.14 4.80 4.41
C GLY A 104 1.95 5.20 5.24
N PHE A 105 1.35 6.31 4.82
CA PHE A 105 0.02 6.69 5.23
C PHE A 105 -0.90 6.44 4.06
N ASN A 106 -2.12 5.98 4.31
CA ASN A 106 -3.07 5.78 3.23
C ASN A 106 -4.41 6.40 3.60
N TRP A 107 -5.06 6.96 2.58
CA TRP A 107 -6.36 7.57 2.67
C TRP A 107 -7.19 7.08 1.50
N LYS A 108 -8.33 6.47 1.80
CA LYS A 108 -9.28 6.11 0.77
C LYS A 108 -10.14 7.34 0.47
N ALA A 109 -9.73 8.11 -0.54
CA ALA A 109 -10.37 9.36 -0.91
C ALA A 109 -11.77 9.15 -1.49
N ALA A 110 -12.00 7.97 -2.10
CA ALA A 110 -13.29 7.56 -2.63
C ALA A 110 -13.41 6.05 -2.48
N LYS A 111 -14.54 5.48 -2.86
CA LYS A 111 -14.82 4.05 -2.66
C LYS A 111 -13.72 3.15 -3.22
N HIS A 112 -13.12 3.53 -4.35
CA HIS A 112 -12.12 2.71 -5.03
C HIS A 112 -10.77 3.40 -5.19
N ILE A 113 -10.59 4.61 -4.67
CA ILE A 113 -9.37 5.39 -4.87
C ILE A 113 -8.65 5.55 -3.54
N THR A 114 -7.37 5.17 -3.53
CA THR A 114 -6.48 5.31 -2.38
C THR A 114 -5.32 6.24 -2.74
N VAL A 115 -5.01 7.16 -1.84
CA VAL A 115 -3.85 8.06 -1.93
C VAL A 115 -2.92 7.73 -0.77
N ALA A 116 -1.64 7.51 -1.07
CA ALA A 116 -0.70 7.02 -0.06
C ALA A 116 0.67 7.70 -0.21
N PRO A 117 0.94 8.74 0.57
CA PRO A 117 2.33 9.20 0.72
C PRO A 117 3.14 8.16 1.48
N GLN A 118 4.38 7.96 1.05
CA GLN A 118 5.23 6.90 1.56
C GLN A 118 6.65 7.40 1.80
N MET A 119 7.35 6.73 2.72
CA MET A 119 8.78 6.92 2.96
C MET A 119 9.47 5.58 2.81
N TYR A 120 10.51 5.55 1.99
CA TYR A 120 11.34 4.36 1.75
C TYR A 120 12.65 4.51 2.49
N PHE A 121 13.11 3.42 3.09
CA PHE A 121 14.38 3.36 3.83
C PHE A 121 15.25 2.23 3.24
N ASP A 122 16.54 2.48 3.07
CA ASP A 122 17.51 1.47 2.59
C ASP A 122 17.98 0.57 3.74
N GLY A 123 17.07 0.14 4.58
CA GLY A 123 17.34 -0.53 5.83
C GLY A 123 16.62 0.20 6.93
N PHE A 124 16.86 -0.15 8.19
CA PHE A 124 16.12 0.42 9.29
C PHE A 124 16.46 1.90 9.47
N PHE A 125 15.57 2.79 9.01
CA PHE A 125 15.67 4.26 9.09
C PHE A 125 16.93 4.86 8.45
N LYS A 126 17.46 4.22 7.40
CA LYS A 126 18.63 4.70 6.67
C LYS A 126 18.25 5.21 5.29
N ASN A 127 18.84 6.31 4.85
CA ASN A 127 18.69 6.88 3.50
C ASN A 127 17.22 7.03 3.09
N VAL A 128 16.50 7.88 3.81
CA VAL A 128 15.06 8.09 3.60
C VAL A 128 14.80 8.70 2.23
N SER A 129 13.90 8.09 1.47
CA SER A 129 13.45 8.60 0.18
C SER A 129 11.93 8.72 0.17
N PRO A 130 11.38 9.88 -0.18
CA PRO A 130 9.94 10.03 -0.26
C PRO A 130 9.37 9.32 -1.49
N GLY A 131 8.13 8.87 -1.38
CA GLY A 131 7.38 8.28 -2.47
C GLY A 131 5.92 8.62 -2.35
N PHE A 132 5.17 8.35 -3.40
CA PHE A 132 3.74 8.62 -3.45
C PHE A 132 3.05 7.57 -4.30
N ARG A 133 1.89 7.10 -3.84
CA ARG A 133 1.12 6.10 -4.57
C ARG A 133 -0.34 6.54 -4.71
N ILE A 134 -0.89 6.34 -5.90
CA ILE A 134 -2.33 6.42 -6.13
C ILE A 134 -2.78 5.04 -6.59
N GLY A 135 -3.76 4.47 -5.91
CA GLY A 135 -4.28 3.15 -6.21
C GLY A 135 -5.76 3.15 -6.54
N ILE A 136 -6.16 2.20 -7.36
CA ILE A 136 -7.57 1.97 -7.70
C ILE A 136 -7.89 0.53 -7.31
N GLY A 137 -8.87 0.37 -6.42
CA GLY A 137 -9.36 -0.93 -6.00
C GLY A 137 -10.36 -1.51 -7.00
N LEU A 138 -10.32 -2.81 -7.13
CA LEU A 138 -11.22 -3.56 -8.00
C LEU A 138 -12.34 -4.22 -7.22
#